data_1470f3bd9ad9b5012825eecba0bd1ce8
#
_entry.id   1470f3bd9ad9b5012825eecba0bd1ce8
#
_cell.length_a   1.000
_cell.length_b   1.000
_cell.length_c   1.000
_cell.angle_alpha   90.00
_cell.angle_beta   90.00
_cell.angle_gamma   90.00
#
_symmetry.space_group_name_H-M   'P 1'
#
loop_
_entity.id
_entity.type
_entity.pdbx_description
1 polymer ?
#
loop_
_entity_poly.entity_id
_entity_poly.type
_entity_poly.pdbx_seq_one_letter_code
_entity_poly.pdbx_strand_id
1 'polypeptide(L)'
;MSFSTDIKKELSSIELDDCCKRAELSALIQLTSSLSIVDKKMQLVVKSENPTTAKRVVYLLKKLYKAQTELSYIQKNNLKKNKIYQVTVHEDAKKILEDLGLYNENKGLLNHPVYSILVKNCCAKNYLAGCFLAYGACNSPNNKNYHLEIALNDLDYANYLIKIISRFNIYAKISKRRNKYVVYLKKADDISDFLRIINASNALYEFEDTRIGRDMKHSIIRVDNCEIANEMKILKAAEEQVNYMNKIKESGKYKDLDPKLQHIIDIRLKYKDYSLKELCDAYFSSYGEELSKSGLKHRLNKIESIAGNL
;
A
#
# COMPACT_ATOMS: atom_id res chain seq x y z
N MET A 1 -17.46 4.75 5.76
CA MET A 1 -17.50 4.65 4.27
C MET A 1 -16.24 3.95 3.81
N SER A 2 -16.11 3.52 2.56
CA SER A 2 -14.87 2.89 2.11
C SER A 2 -13.86 3.96 1.67
N PHE A 3 -12.57 3.72 1.86
CA PHE A 3 -11.49 4.61 1.43
C PHE A 3 -11.62 5.02 -0.04
N SER A 4 -11.99 4.08 -0.93
CA SER A 4 -12.30 4.39 -2.34
C SER A 4 -13.44 5.40 -2.51
N THR A 5 -14.46 5.36 -1.64
CA THR A 5 -15.58 6.31 -1.68
C THR A 5 -15.14 7.70 -1.25
N ASP A 6 -14.25 7.78 -0.27
CA ASP A 6 -13.73 9.05 0.25
C ASP A 6 -12.83 9.72 -0.78
N ILE A 7 -11.96 8.96 -1.48
CA ILE A 7 -11.21 9.45 -2.65
C ILE A 7 -12.16 10.00 -3.73
N LYS A 8 -13.21 9.25 -4.08
CA LYS A 8 -14.17 9.69 -5.12
C LYS A 8 -14.92 10.95 -4.73
N LYS A 9 -15.25 11.13 -3.46
CA LYS A 9 -15.86 12.36 -2.96
C LYS A 9 -14.90 13.55 -3.08
N GLU A 10 -13.67 13.38 -2.64
CA GLU A 10 -12.63 14.40 -2.73
C GLU A 10 -12.44 14.86 -4.18
N LEU A 11 -12.18 13.92 -5.10
CA LEU A 11 -12.01 14.22 -6.53
C LEU A 11 -13.21 14.95 -7.14
N SER A 12 -14.41 14.57 -6.74
CA SER A 12 -15.65 15.19 -7.26
C SER A 12 -15.87 16.63 -6.79
N SER A 13 -15.17 17.07 -5.75
CA SER A 13 -15.28 18.45 -5.21
C SER A 13 -14.25 19.41 -5.78
N ILE A 14 -13.25 18.92 -6.51
CA ILE A 14 -12.16 19.75 -7.03
C ILE A 14 -12.65 20.63 -8.19
N GLU A 15 -12.41 21.95 -8.09
CA GLU A 15 -12.58 22.86 -9.22
C GLU A 15 -11.40 22.74 -10.18
N LEU A 16 -11.68 22.70 -11.46
CA LEU A 16 -10.73 22.45 -12.53
C LEU A 16 -10.83 23.51 -13.63
N ASP A 17 -9.74 23.71 -14.34
CA ASP A 17 -9.75 24.47 -15.59
C ASP A 17 -10.52 23.70 -16.68
N ASP A 18 -11.04 24.40 -17.68
CA ASP A 18 -11.90 23.78 -18.72
C ASP A 18 -11.21 22.67 -19.52
N CYS A 19 -9.90 22.78 -19.78
CA CYS A 19 -9.17 21.71 -20.45
C CYS A 19 -9.08 20.44 -19.57
N CYS A 20 -8.95 20.60 -18.26
CA CYS A 20 -8.92 19.52 -17.29
C CYS A 20 -10.31 18.91 -17.09
N LYS A 21 -11.36 19.75 -17.06
CA LYS A 21 -12.77 19.29 -17.05
C LYS A 21 -13.09 18.41 -18.25
N ARG A 22 -12.64 18.82 -19.47
CA ARG A 22 -12.81 18.01 -20.67
C ARG A 22 -12.12 16.68 -20.56
N ALA A 23 -10.88 16.64 -20.09
CA ALA A 23 -10.11 15.41 -19.94
C ALA A 23 -10.77 14.46 -18.91
N GLU A 24 -11.20 14.96 -17.75
CA GLU A 24 -11.92 14.17 -16.75
C GLU A 24 -13.23 13.63 -17.30
N LEU A 25 -14.04 14.48 -17.96
CA LEU A 25 -15.30 14.09 -18.54
C LEU A 25 -15.11 13.08 -19.67
N SER A 26 -14.08 13.24 -20.51
CA SER A 26 -13.73 12.29 -21.57
C SER A 26 -13.52 10.89 -21.00
N ALA A 27 -12.75 10.74 -19.90
CA ALA A 27 -12.55 9.45 -19.23
C ALA A 27 -13.87 8.88 -18.67
N LEU A 28 -14.66 9.72 -18.00
CA LEU A 28 -15.94 9.28 -17.42
C LEU A 28 -16.91 8.80 -18.51
N ILE A 29 -17.08 9.56 -19.58
CA ILE A 29 -17.96 9.20 -20.70
C ILE A 29 -17.45 7.93 -21.37
N GLN A 30 -16.16 7.85 -21.71
CA GLN A 30 -15.57 6.67 -22.35
C GLN A 30 -15.85 5.37 -21.57
N LEU A 31 -15.77 5.42 -20.27
CA LEU A 31 -15.85 4.22 -19.43
C LEU A 31 -17.28 3.86 -18.99
N THR A 32 -18.17 4.84 -18.86
CA THR A 32 -19.45 4.64 -18.19
C THR A 32 -20.67 4.91 -19.07
N SER A 33 -20.46 5.39 -20.32
CA SER A 33 -21.58 5.71 -21.19
C SER A 33 -21.92 4.60 -22.16
N SER A 34 -23.15 4.69 -22.66
CA SER A 34 -23.66 3.99 -23.82
C SER A 34 -24.43 4.98 -24.69
N LEU A 35 -24.47 4.72 -25.98
CA LEU A 35 -25.30 5.49 -26.91
C LEU A 35 -26.65 4.79 -27.11
N SER A 36 -27.70 5.57 -27.14
CA SER A 36 -29.03 5.12 -27.58
C SER A 36 -29.54 6.04 -28.68
N ILE A 37 -30.36 5.51 -29.56
CA ILE A 37 -31.02 6.27 -30.61
C ILE A 37 -32.52 6.22 -30.30
N VAL A 38 -33.09 7.40 -30.00
CA VAL A 38 -34.53 7.57 -29.76
C VAL A 38 -35.03 8.65 -30.71
N ASP A 39 -36.08 8.39 -31.43
CA ASP A 39 -36.66 9.30 -32.42
C ASP A 39 -35.64 9.88 -33.41
N LYS A 40 -34.75 9.02 -33.92
CA LYS A 40 -33.64 9.37 -34.82
C LYS A 40 -32.61 10.34 -34.23
N LYS A 41 -32.69 10.67 -32.94
CA LYS A 41 -31.70 11.48 -32.22
C LYS A 41 -30.77 10.58 -31.38
N MET A 42 -29.49 10.89 -31.45
CA MET A 42 -28.48 10.22 -30.61
C MET A 42 -28.56 10.77 -29.19
N GLN A 43 -28.71 9.90 -28.22
CA GLN A 43 -28.71 10.23 -26.82
C GLN A 43 -27.48 9.59 -26.14
N LEU A 44 -26.88 10.32 -25.19
CA LEU A 44 -25.76 9.83 -24.39
C LEU A 44 -26.30 9.43 -23.00
N VAL A 45 -26.11 8.18 -22.64
CA VAL A 45 -26.57 7.61 -21.37
C VAL A 45 -25.37 7.16 -20.54
N VAL A 46 -25.13 7.82 -19.42
CA VAL A 46 -24.05 7.51 -18.48
C VAL A 46 -24.60 6.75 -17.27
N LYS A 47 -23.98 5.63 -16.89
CA LYS A 47 -24.41 4.81 -15.75
C LYS A 47 -23.30 4.68 -14.70
N SER A 48 -23.64 4.92 -13.43
CA SER A 48 -22.71 4.77 -12.31
C SER A 48 -23.41 4.19 -11.08
N GLU A 49 -22.76 3.29 -10.39
CA GLU A 49 -23.22 2.82 -9.06
C GLU A 49 -22.90 3.83 -7.95
N ASN A 50 -22.01 4.79 -8.20
CA ASN A 50 -21.63 5.82 -7.23
C ASN A 50 -22.40 7.13 -7.51
N PRO A 51 -23.21 7.61 -6.56
CA PRO A 51 -23.98 8.85 -6.72
C PRO A 51 -23.09 10.08 -6.88
N THR A 52 -21.92 10.09 -6.26
CA THR A 52 -20.96 11.20 -6.35
C THR A 52 -20.40 11.32 -7.76
N THR A 53 -20.04 10.19 -8.38
CA THR A 53 -19.58 10.15 -9.78
C THR A 53 -20.68 10.62 -10.74
N ALA A 54 -21.93 10.18 -10.55
CA ALA A 54 -23.05 10.63 -11.38
C ALA A 54 -23.28 12.15 -11.25
N LYS A 55 -23.25 12.69 -10.04
CA LYS A 55 -23.34 14.15 -9.80
C LYS A 55 -22.19 14.92 -10.46
N ARG A 56 -20.96 14.36 -10.43
CA ARG A 56 -19.79 14.97 -11.09
C ARG A 56 -19.97 15.05 -12.58
N VAL A 57 -20.48 13.98 -13.22
CA VAL A 57 -20.81 13.98 -14.64
C VAL A 57 -21.83 15.07 -14.99
N VAL A 58 -22.94 15.19 -14.24
CA VAL A 58 -23.93 16.26 -14.43
C VAL A 58 -23.30 17.64 -14.31
N TYR A 59 -22.46 17.84 -13.28
CA TYR A 59 -21.76 19.10 -13.08
C TYR A 59 -20.89 19.47 -14.28
N LEU A 60 -20.04 18.55 -14.76
CA LEU A 60 -19.14 18.77 -15.88
C LEU A 60 -19.89 19.04 -17.19
N LEU A 61 -20.95 18.28 -17.49
CA LEU A 61 -21.77 18.48 -18.67
C LEU A 61 -22.45 19.86 -18.67
N LYS A 62 -22.98 20.28 -17.53
CA LYS A 62 -23.61 21.61 -17.38
C LYS A 62 -22.59 22.74 -17.51
N LYS A 63 -21.39 22.61 -16.91
CA LYS A 63 -20.36 23.65 -16.95
C LYS A 63 -19.76 23.83 -18.32
N LEU A 64 -19.43 22.73 -19.02
CA LEU A 64 -18.77 22.78 -20.33
C LEU A 64 -19.74 23.05 -21.49
N TYR A 65 -20.92 22.44 -21.46
CA TYR A 65 -21.82 22.43 -22.63
C TYR A 65 -23.20 23.03 -22.36
N LYS A 66 -23.47 23.47 -21.12
CA LYS A 66 -24.82 23.89 -20.68
C LYS A 66 -25.89 22.84 -21.02
N ALA A 67 -25.46 21.57 -21.07
CA ALA A 67 -26.31 20.46 -21.51
C ALA A 67 -27.52 20.25 -20.58
N GLN A 68 -28.68 20.03 -21.13
CA GLN A 68 -29.86 19.56 -20.40
C GLN A 68 -29.64 18.08 -20.05
N THR A 69 -29.62 17.78 -18.76
CA THR A 69 -29.36 16.44 -18.26
C THR A 69 -30.52 15.96 -17.41
N GLU A 70 -30.98 14.75 -17.64
CA GLU A 70 -31.92 14.05 -16.76
C GLU A 70 -31.15 13.10 -15.86
N LEU A 71 -31.42 13.18 -14.54
CA LEU A 71 -30.80 12.25 -13.56
C LEU A 71 -31.90 11.35 -12.99
N SER A 72 -31.81 10.07 -13.30
CA SER A 72 -32.68 9.02 -12.76
C SER A 72 -31.89 7.95 -12.03
N TYR A 73 -32.56 7.02 -11.37
CA TYR A 73 -31.92 5.85 -10.80
C TYR A 73 -32.77 4.60 -11.05
N ILE A 74 -32.08 3.50 -11.30
CA ILE A 74 -32.66 2.18 -11.46
C ILE A 74 -32.22 1.32 -10.27
N GLN A 75 -33.17 0.72 -9.58
CA GLN A 75 -32.88 -0.21 -8.51
C GLN A 75 -32.76 -1.63 -9.09
N LYS A 76 -31.60 -2.28 -8.93
CA LYS A 76 -31.41 -3.68 -9.32
C LYS A 76 -32.23 -4.58 -8.39
N ASN A 77 -32.97 -5.53 -8.95
CA ASN A 77 -33.73 -6.53 -8.18
C ASN A 77 -32.85 -7.64 -7.58
N ASN A 78 -31.52 -7.47 -7.55
CA ASN A 78 -30.58 -8.45 -6.99
C ASN A 78 -30.53 -8.33 -5.45
N LEU A 79 -30.03 -9.39 -4.78
CA LEU A 79 -29.90 -9.53 -3.33
C LEU A 79 -29.33 -8.30 -2.59
N LYS A 80 -28.53 -7.45 -3.26
CA LYS A 80 -27.92 -6.25 -2.68
C LYS A 80 -28.69 -4.95 -2.93
N LYS A 81 -29.79 -4.97 -3.68
CA LYS A 81 -30.63 -3.78 -4.01
C LYS A 81 -29.82 -2.52 -4.41
N ASN A 82 -28.69 -2.69 -5.09
CA ASN A 82 -27.82 -1.57 -5.47
C ASN A 82 -28.54 -0.65 -6.46
N LYS A 83 -28.45 0.67 -6.19
CA LYS A 83 -28.96 1.70 -7.09
C LYS A 83 -27.94 1.98 -8.19
N ILE A 84 -28.38 2.05 -9.44
CA ILE A 84 -27.62 2.57 -10.58
C ILE A 84 -28.16 3.94 -10.90
N TYR A 85 -27.32 4.95 -10.81
CA TYR A 85 -27.62 6.31 -11.21
C TYR A 85 -27.39 6.42 -12.73
N GLN A 86 -28.36 6.97 -13.42
CA GLN A 86 -28.34 7.17 -14.86
C GLN A 86 -28.46 8.67 -15.16
N VAL A 87 -27.52 9.18 -15.95
CA VAL A 87 -27.53 10.55 -16.47
C VAL A 87 -27.76 10.48 -17.97
N THR A 88 -28.85 11.05 -18.45
CA THR A 88 -29.19 11.07 -19.86
C THR A 88 -29.03 12.48 -20.42
N VAL A 89 -28.36 12.59 -21.58
CA VAL A 89 -28.25 13.82 -22.39
C VAL A 89 -29.01 13.56 -23.68
N HIS A 90 -30.08 14.32 -23.90
CA HIS A 90 -30.98 14.12 -25.02
C HIS A 90 -30.56 14.82 -26.31
N GLU A 91 -29.79 15.91 -26.19
CA GLU A 91 -29.40 16.75 -27.32
C GLU A 91 -27.87 16.93 -27.37
N ASP A 92 -27.37 17.27 -28.54
CA ASP A 92 -25.96 17.53 -28.81
C ASP A 92 -24.95 16.41 -28.42
N ALA A 93 -25.44 15.18 -28.21
CA ALA A 93 -24.57 14.06 -27.81
C ALA A 93 -23.37 13.85 -28.77
N LYS A 94 -23.60 14.00 -30.10
CA LYS A 94 -22.54 13.88 -31.10
C LYS A 94 -21.47 14.98 -30.92
N LYS A 95 -21.86 16.24 -30.81
CA LYS A 95 -20.96 17.37 -30.60
C LYS A 95 -20.15 17.25 -29.33
N ILE A 96 -20.79 16.79 -28.24
CA ILE A 96 -20.12 16.54 -26.96
C ILE A 96 -19.04 15.46 -27.13
N LEU A 97 -19.36 14.36 -27.80
CA LEU A 97 -18.39 13.28 -28.03
C LEU A 97 -17.22 13.70 -28.93
N GLU A 98 -17.49 14.55 -29.93
CA GLU A 98 -16.46 15.13 -30.80
C GLU A 98 -15.50 16.03 -30.01
N ASP A 99 -16.01 16.97 -29.19
CA ASP A 99 -15.19 17.86 -28.38
C ASP A 99 -14.41 17.11 -27.30
N LEU A 100 -14.94 16.01 -26.78
CA LEU A 100 -14.26 15.10 -25.85
C LEU A 100 -13.26 14.17 -26.53
N GLY A 101 -13.16 14.23 -27.88
CA GLY A 101 -12.23 13.40 -28.65
C GLY A 101 -12.61 11.90 -28.68
N LEU A 102 -13.88 11.58 -28.49
CA LEU A 102 -14.40 10.21 -28.44
C LEU A 102 -15.14 9.79 -29.68
N TYR A 103 -15.41 10.72 -30.60
CA TYR A 103 -16.08 10.47 -31.85
C TYR A 103 -15.39 11.21 -33.01
N ASN A 104 -15.36 10.58 -34.17
CA ASN A 104 -14.87 11.18 -35.39
C ASN A 104 -15.82 10.81 -36.54
N GLU A 105 -16.16 11.76 -37.42
CA GLU A 105 -17.14 11.51 -38.51
C GLU A 105 -16.76 10.35 -39.43
N ASN A 106 -15.46 10.18 -39.69
CA ASN A 106 -14.96 9.14 -40.60
C ASN A 106 -14.80 7.76 -39.90
N LYS A 107 -14.61 7.72 -38.58
CA LYS A 107 -14.30 6.49 -37.83
C LYS A 107 -15.40 6.08 -36.85
N GLY A 108 -16.38 6.96 -36.61
CA GLY A 108 -17.40 6.74 -35.59
C GLY A 108 -16.82 6.91 -34.16
N LEU A 109 -17.27 6.08 -33.23
CA LEU A 109 -16.77 6.02 -31.86
C LEU A 109 -15.33 5.52 -31.83
N LEU A 110 -14.50 6.16 -31.00
CA LEU A 110 -13.10 5.81 -30.82
C LEU A 110 -12.92 4.96 -29.56
N ASN A 111 -12.00 3.99 -29.63
CA ASN A 111 -11.68 3.12 -28.47
C ASN A 111 -10.98 3.88 -27.31
N HIS A 112 -10.35 5.00 -27.61
CA HIS A 112 -9.73 5.91 -26.66
C HIS A 112 -9.74 7.33 -27.22
N PRO A 113 -9.66 8.38 -26.38
CA PRO A 113 -9.71 9.76 -26.86
C PRO A 113 -8.54 10.10 -27.76
N VAL A 114 -8.76 11.06 -28.65
CA VAL A 114 -7.68 11.61 -29.47
C VAL A 114 -6.58 12.22 -28.60
N TYR A 115 -5.34 12.13 -29.07
CA TYR A 115 -4.16 12.57 -28.30
C TYR A 115 -4.24 14.04 -27.85
N SER A 116 -4.87 14.91 -28.64
CA SER A 116 -5.03 16.34 -28.33
C SER A 116 -5.65 16.62 -26.95
N ILE A 117 -6.53 15.74 -26.47
CA ILE A 117 -7.16 15.87 -25.15
C ILE A 117 -6.14 15.70 -24.01
N LEU A 118 -5.06 14.92 -24.22
CA LEU A 118 -4.11 14.49 -23.19
C LEU A 118 -2.70 15.06 -23.37
N VAL A 119 -2.50 16.05 -24.24
CA VAL A 119 -1.19 16.66 -24.50
C VAL A 119 -0.59 17.25 -23.23
N LYS A 120 -1.36 18.05 -22.51
CA LYS A 120 -0.92 18.69 -21.26
C LYS A 120 -0.90 17.68 -20.11
N ASN A 121 0.13 17.74 -19.26
CA ASN A 121 0.22 16.88 -18.08
C ASN A 121 -0.97 17.07 -17.12
N CYS A 122 -1.48 18.29 -16.95
CA CYS A 122 -2.67 18.55 -16.14
C CYS A 122 -3.90 17.80 -16.67
N CYS A 123 -4.11 17.77 -18.01
CA CYS A 123 -5.18 17.03 -18.62
C CYS A 123 -5.03 15.51 -18.45
N ALA A 124 -3.79 14.99 -18.62
CA ALA A 124 -3.53 13.56 -18.41
C ALA A 124 -3.80 13.14 -16.94
N LYS A 125 -3.42 13.98 -15.95
CA LYS A 125 -3.74 13.76 -14.53
C LYS A 125 -5.24 13.70 -14.27
N ASN A 126 -6.00 14.64 -14.80
CA ASN A 126 -7.45 14.70 -14.63
C ASN A 126 -8.19 13.60 -15.42
N TYR A 127 -7.63 13.14 -16.53
CA TYR A 127 -8.11 11.95 -17.22
C TYR A 127 -7.97 10.70 -16.33
N LEU A 128 -6.81 10.53 -15.66
CA LEU A 128 -6.60 9.45 -14.68
C LEU A 128 -7.56 9.57 -13.49
N ALA A 129 -7.85 10.79 -13.01
CA ALA A 129 -8.86 11.03 -11.98
C ALA A 129 -10.24 10.58 -12.46
N GLY A 130 -10.63 10.90 -13.69
CA GLY A 130 -11.87 10.43 -14.32
C GLY A 130 -11.95 8.91 -14.42
N CYS A 131 -10.85 8.24 -14.81
CA CYS A 131 -10.79 6.76 -14.83
C CYS A 131 -10.99 6.18 -13.42
N PHE A 132 -10.38 6.79 -12.39
CA PHE A 132 -10.55 6.35 -11.01
C PHE A 132 -11.98 6.61 -10.50
N LEU A 133 -12.58 7.75 -10.81
CA LEU A 133 -13.98 8.05 -10.50
C LEU A 133 -14.94 7.02 -11.11
N ALA A 134 -14.68 6.58 -12.34
CA ALA A 134 -15.48 5.57 -13.04
C ALA A 134 -15.38 4.20 -12.34
N TYR A 135 -14.22 3.59 -12.37
CA TYR A 135 -14.01 2.20 -11.96
C TYR A 135 -12.82 1.96 -11.03
N GLY A 136 -12.24 3.03 -10.48
CA GLY A 136 -11.15 2.91 -9.53
C GLY A 136 -11.61 2.40 -8.17
N ALA A 137 -10.75 1.62 -7.55
CA ALA A 137 -10.84 1.17 -6.17
C ALA A 137 -9.45 1.19 -5.52
N CYS A 138 -9.41 1.54 -4.25
CA CYS A 138 -8.20 1.53 -3.44
C CYS A 138 -8.51 0.91 -2.08
N ASN A 139 -7.70 -0.05 -1.65
CA ASN A 139 -7.83 -0.61 -0.32
C ASN A 139 -7.55 0.47 0.73
N SER A 140 -8.24 0.39 1.86
CA SER A 140 -7.88 1.20 3.03
C SER A 140 -6.42 0.96 3.42
N PRO A 141 -5.66 2.00 3.77
CA PRO A 141 -4.28 1.86 4.23
C PRO A 141 -4.16 1.02 5.52
N ASN A 142 -5.26 0.86 6.27
CA ASN A 142 -5.32 -0.04 7.43
C ASN A 142 -5.34 -1.52 7.07
N ASN A 143 -5.60 -1.87 5.81
CA ASN A 143 -5.59 -3.26 5.36
C ASN A 143 -4.17 -3.82 5.30
N LYS A 144 -4.05 -5.15 5.45
CA LYS A 144 -2.76 -5.85 5.45
C LYS A 144 -1.97 -5.63 4.15
N ASN A 145 -2.67 -5.52 3.01
CA ASN A 145 -2.05 -5.36 1.69
C ASN A 145 -2.51 -4.07 1.01
N TYR A 146 -1.57 -3.30 0.50
CA TYR A 146 -1.83 -2.16 -0.35
C TYR A 146 -2.26 -2.61 -1.74
N HIS A 147 -3.32 -2.02 -2.26
CA HIS A 147 -3.84 -2.33 -3.58
C HIS A 147 -4.69 -1.18 -4.11
N LEU A 148 -4.32 -0.65 -5.27
CA LEU A 148 -5.13 0.27 -6.05
C LEU A 148 -5.38 -0.37 -7.40
N GLU A 149 -6.63 -0.34 -7.88
CA GLU A 149 -7.01 -0.94 -9.16
C GLU A 149 -8.01 -0.10 -9.93
N ILE A 150 -7.98 -0.22 -11.25
CA ILE A 150 -8.99 0.29 -12.19
C ILE A 150 -9.42 -0.89 -13.07
N ALA A 151 -10.70 -1.26 -12.98
CA ALA A 151 -11.25 -2.43 -13.67
C ALA A 151 -11.87 -2.04 -15.02
N LEU A 152 -11.36 -2.58 -16.12
CA LEU A 152 -11.71 -2.24 -17.50
C LEU A 152 -12.25 -3.46 -18.24
N ASN A 153 -13.04 -3.22 -19.30
CA ASN A 153 -13.63 -4.29 -20.10
C ASN A 153 -12.73 -4.68 -21.29
N ASP A 154 -11.84 -3.78 -21.71
CA ASP A 154 -11.03 -3.92 -22.92
C ASP A 154 -9.54 -3.92 -22.58
N LEU A 155 -8.77 -4.81 -23.23
CA LEU A 155 -7.32 -4.92 -23.09
C LEU A 155 -6.59 -3.75 -23.73
N ASP A 156 -7.04 -3.29 -24.89
CA ASP A 156 -6.40 -2.18 -25.61
C ASP A 156 -6.51 -0.89 -24.78
N TYR A 157 -7.67 -0.68 -24.18
CA TYR A 157 -7.86 0.45 -23.26
C TYR A 157 -7.01 0.30 -21.98
N ALA A 158 -6.86 -0.91 -21.45
CA ALA A 158 -5.97 -1.15 -20.31
C ALA A 158 -4.49 -0.83 -20.64
N ASN A 159 -4.03 -1.22 -21.82
CA ASN A 159 -2.69 -0.88 -22.31
C ASN A 159 -2.53 0.63 -22.53
N TYR A 160 -3.56 1.29 -23.07
CA TYR A 160 -3.59 2.73 -23.22
C TYR A 160 -3.48 3.45 -21.86
N LEU A 161 -4.23 3.00 -20.86
CA LEU A 161 -4.18 3.57 -19.50
C LEU A 161 -2.80 3.43 -18.87
N ILE A 162 -2.13 2.28 -19.03
CA ILE A 162 -0.74 2.09 -18.57
C ILE A 162 0.21 3.11 -19.21
N LYS A 163 0.08 3.38 -20.52
CA LYS A 163 0.91 4.39 -21.20
C LYS A 163 0.71 5.78 -20.61
N ILE A 164 -0.51 6.13 -20.20
CA ILE A 164 -0.76 7.43 -19.54
C ILE A 164 -0.14 7.45 -18.14
N ILE A 165 -0.30 6.39 -17.35
CA ILE A 165 0.25 6.27 -16.01
C ILE A 165 1.79 6.33 -16.05
N SER A 166 2.43 5.65 -17.01
CA SER A 166 3.89 5.61 -17.15
C SER A 166 4.52 6.99 -17.46
N ARG A 167 3.75 7.94 -18.01
CA ARG A 167 4.21 9.34 -18.18
C ARG A 167 4.61 10.01 -16.85
N PHE A 168 4.14 9.47 -15.74
CA PHE A 168 4.41 9.98 -14.39
C PHE A 168 5.37 9.08 -13.61
N ASN A 169 6.14 8.24 -14.29
CA ASN A 169 7.10 7.29 -13.69
C ASN A 169 6.46 6.25 -12.75
N ILE A 170 5.17 5.94 -12.94
CA ILE A 170 4.46 4.91 -12.20
C ILE A 170 4.30 3.69 -13.10
N TYR A 171 4.65 2.50 -12.58
CA TYR A 171 4.64 1.24 -13.32
C TYR A 171 3.48 0.35 -12.89
N ALA A 172 2.31 0.58 -13.49
CA ALA A 172 1.14 -0.26 -13.28
C ALA A 172 1.25 -1.60 -14.03
N LYS A 173 0.55 -2.62 -13.52
CA LYS A 173 0.46 -3.95 -14.14
C LYS A 173 -0.97 -4.26 -14.55
N ILE A 174 -1.14 -5.16 -15.53
CA ILE A 174 -2.44 -5.69 -15.92
C ILE A 174 -2.60 -7.12 -15.40
N SER A 175 -3.80 -7.42 -14.91
CA SER A 175 -4.23 -8.77 -14.59
C SER A 175 -5.61 -9.03 -15.19
N LYS A 176 -5.83 -10.20 -15.78
CA LYS A 176 -7.15 -10.62 -16.26
C LYS A 176 -7.90 -11.27 -15.08
N ARG A 177 -9.09 -10.74 -14.78
CA ARG A 177 -9.99 -11.29 -13.75
C ARG A 177 -11.37 -11.52 -14.38
N ARG A 178 -11.77 -12.77 -14.55
CA ARG A 178 -13.01 -13.14 -15.24
C ARG A 178 -13.06 -12.43 -16.61
N ASN A 179 -14.07 -11.58 -16.84
CA ASN A 179 -14.27 -10.86 -18.09
C ASN A 179 -13.73 -9.41 -18.06
N LYS A 180 -12.82 -9.08 -17.11
CA LYS A 180 -12.26 -7.73 -16.97
C LYS A 180 -10.74 -7.75 -16.99
N TYR A 181 -10.15 -6.66 -17.45
CA TYR A 181 -8.74 -6.36 -17.36
C TYR A 181 -8.54 -5.34 -16.23
N VAL A 182 -7.74 -5.67 -15.25
CA VAL A 182 -7.52 -4.83 -14.08
C VAL A 182 -6.13 -4.24 -14.16
N VAL A 183 -6.05 -2.92 -14.33
CA VAL A 183 -4.81 -2.16 -14.18
C VAL A 183 -4.62 -1.89 -12.69
N TYR A 184 -3.47 -2.29 -12.11
CA TYR A 184 -3.28 -2.22 -10.66
C TYR A 184 -1.89 -1.80 -10.22
N LEU A 185 -1.82 -1.25 -9.00
CA LEU A 185 -0.63 -0.90 -8.23
C LEU A 185 -0.65 -1.66 -6.90
N LYS A 186 0.52 -2.12 -6.45
CA LYS A 186 0.68 -2.81 -5.15
C LYS A 186 1.73 -2.18 -4.25
N LYS A 187 2.71 -1.46 -4.83
CA LYS A 187 3.71 -0.75 -4.04
C LYS A 187 3.09 0.47 -3.40
N ALA A 188 3.38 0.70 -2.13
CA ALA A 188 2.84 1.85 -1.40
C ALA A 188 3.27 3.17 -2.07
N ASP A 189 4.54 3.30 -2.46
CA ASP A 189 5.05 4.50 -3.12
C ASP A 189 4.33 4.80 -4.43
N ASP A 190 4.11 3.78 -5.29
CA ASP A 190 3.38 3.93 -6.55
C ASP A 190 1.92 4.36 -6.31
N ILE A 191 1.28 3.88 -5.22
CA ILE A 191 -0.08 4.28 -4.84
C ILE A 191 -0.11 5.71 -4.35
N SER A 192 0.83 6.12 -3.49
CA SER A 192 0.98 7.48 -3.01
C SER A 192 1.20 8.46 -4.15
N ASP A 193 2.09 8.12 -5.08
CA ASP A 193 2.34 8.93 -6.27
C ASP A 193 1.11 9.02 -7.17
N PHE A 194 0.36 7.93 -7.33
CA PHE A 194 -0.89 7.96 -8.09
C PHE A 194 -1.94 8.86 -7.42
N LEU A 195 -2.14 8.77 -6.09
CA LEU A 195 -3.05 9.64 -5.34
C LEU A 195 -2.66 11.12 -5.47
N ARG A 196 -1.35 11.42 -5.43
CA ARG A 196 -0.82 12.77 -5.65
C ARG A 196 -1.12 13.29 -7.06
N ILE A 197 -0.95 12.44 -8.07
CA ILE A 197 -1.16 12.80 -9.47
C ILE A 197 -2.62 13.14 -9.74
N ILE A 198 -3.56 12.38 -9.18
CA ILE A 198 -4.99 12.64 -9.36
C ILE A 198 -5.53 13.72 -8.42
N ASN A 199 -4.68 14.40 -7.63
CA ASN A 199 -5.01 15.44 -6.66
C ASN A 199 -5.91 14.98 -5.50
N ALA A 200 -5.85 13.71 -5.09
CA ALA A 200 -6.53 13.17 -3.91
C ALA A 200 -5.68 13.42 -2.65
N SER A 201 -5.50 14.69 -2.26
CA SER A 201 -4.54 15.10 -1.23
C SER A 201 -4.91 14.60 0.17
N ASN A 202 -6.19 14.66 0.55
CA ASN A 202 -6.64 14.17 1.86
C ASN A 202 -6.45 12.66 1.99
N ALA A 203 -6.80 11.92 0.92
CA ALA A 203 -6.59 10.49 0.86
C ALA A 203 -5.10 10.12 0.87
N LEU A 204 -4.25 10.92 0.21
CA LEU A 204 -2.80 10.76 0.25
C LEU A 204 -2.25 10.92 1.67
N TYR A 205 -2.65 11.97 2.39
CA TYR A 205 -2.21 12.18 3.77
C TYR A 205 -2.67 11.05 4.69
N GLU A 206 -3.93 10.63 4.62
CA GLU A 206 -4.43 9.48 5.40
C GLU A 206 -3.64 8.20 5.09
N PHE A 207 -3.32 7.98 3.82
CA PHE A 207 -2.54 6.81 3.37
C PHE A 207 -1.12 6.82 3.94
N GLU A 208 -0.41 7.96 3.85
CA GLU A 208 0.97 8.10 4.33
C GLU A 208 1.06 8.08 5.86
N ASP A 209 0.17 8.76 6.57
CA ASP A 209 0.13 8.74 8.04
C ASP A 209 -0.05 7.33 8.58
N THR A 210 -0.96 6.56 7.98
CA THR A 210 -1.20 5.17 8.34
C THR A 210 0.04 4.30 8.04
N ARG A 211 0.70 4.52 6.90
CA ARG A 211 1.91 3.81 6.48
C ARG A 211 3.06 4.07 7.47
N ILE A 212 3.34 5.34 7.78
CA ILE A 212 4.39 5.73 8.73
C ILE A 212 4.15 5.08 10.10
N GLY A 213 2.91 5.15 10.59
CA GLY A 213 2.54 4.53 11.87
C GLY A 213 2.75 3.01 11.90
N ARG A 214 2.51 2.31 10.79
CA ARG A 214 2.78 0.86 10.66
C ARG A 214 4.26 0.55 10.62
N ASP A 215 5.03 1.30 9.84
CA ASP A 215 6.48 1.09 9.72
C ASP A 215 7.18 1.34 11.06
N MET A 216 6.72 2.33 11.81
CA MET A 216 7.19 2.61 13.16
C MET A 216 6.90 1.46 14.13
N LYS A 217 5.65 0.95 14.15
CA LYS A 217 5.29 -0.22 14.96
C LYS A 217 6.11 -1.47 14.59
N HIS A 218 6.30 -1.75 13.32
CA HIS A 218 7.10 -2.88 12.85
C HIS A 218 8.58 -2.73 13.23
N SER A 219 9.09 -1.50 13.26
CA SER A 219 10.46 -1.22 13.70
C SER A 219 10.65 -1.53 15.18
N ILE A 220 9.72 -1.07 16.04
CA ILE A 220 9.72 -1.34 17.48
C ILE A 220 9.68 -2.85 17.72
N ILE A 221 8.71 -3.56 17.12
CA ILE A 221 8.58 -5.02 17.29
C ILE A 221 9.85 -5.77 16.85
N ARG A 222 10.55 -5.29 15.80
CA ARG A 222 11.83 -5.91 15.37
C ARG A 222 12.94 -5.70 16.41
N VAL A 223 13.01 -4.52 17.03
CA VAL A 223 13.99 -4.24 18.11
C VAL A 223 13.70 -5.13 19.30
N ASP A 224 12.46 -5.15 19.79
CA ASP A 224 12.03 -5.98 20.92
C ASP A 224 12.34 -7.47 20.70
N ASN A 225 11.98 -7.99 19.50
CA ASN A 225 12.28 -9.39 19.15
C ASN A 225 13.80 -9.68 19.11
N CYS A 226 14.61 -8.71 18.68
CA CYS A 226 16.06 -8.84 18.67
C CYS A 226 16.62 -8.88 20.11
N GLU A 227 16.12 -8.03 20.99
CA GLU A 227 16.52 -7.99 22.40
C GLU A 227 16.14 -9.28 23.11
N ILE A 228 14.90 -9.74 22.98
CA ILE A 228 14.44 -11.01 23.54
C ILE A 228 15.29 -12.19 23.03
N ALA A 229 15.57 -12.24 21.72
CA ALA A 229 16.41 -13.31 21.17
C ALA A 229 17.85 -13.27 21.71
N ASN A 230 18.40 -12.10 21.96
CA ASN A 230 19.71 -11.93 22.58
C ASN A 230 19.71 -12.39 24.05
N GLU A 231 18.71 -12.00 24.83
CA GLU A 231 18.55 -12.45 26.21
C GLU A 231 18.41 -13.97 26.31
N MET A 232 17.58 -14.58 25.46
CA MET A 232 17.43 -16.05 25.43
C MET A 232 18.76 -16.76 25.11
N LYS A 233 19.57 -16.22 24.20
CA LYS A 233 20.91 -16.77 23.92
C LYS A 233 21.85 -16.65 25.13
N ILE A 234 21.80 -15.53 25.85
CA ILE A 234 22.61 -15.32 27.06
C ILE A 234 22.20 -16.32 28.14
N LEU A 235 20.90 -16.45 28.42
CA LEU A 235 20.38 -17.38 29.43
C LEU A 235 20.72 -18.84 29.09
N LYS A 236 20.53 -19.26 27.83
CA LYS A 236 20.91 -20.60 27.41
C LYS A 236 22.38 -20.90 27.57
N ALA A 237 23.24 -19.99 27.14
CA ALA A 237 24.70 -20.14 27.33
C ALA A 237 25.11 -20.15 28.83
N ALA A 238 24.41 -19.35 29.63
CA ALA A 238 24.61 -19.32 31.07
C ALA A 238 24.22 -20.65 31.76
N GLU A 239 23.08 -21.21 31.36
CA GLU A 239 22.59 -22.50 31.84
C GLU A 239 23.56 -23.65 31.48
N GLU A 240 24.03 -23.71 30.23
CA GLU A 240 25.03 -24.67 29.79
C GLU A 240 26.34 -24.55 30.61
N GLN A 241 26.83 -23.33 30.88
CA GLN A 241 27.99 -23.06 31.70
C GLN A 241 27.81 -23.53 33.14
N VAL A 242 26.63 -23.24 33.72
CA VAL A 242 26.30 -23.69 35.09
C VAL A 242 26.31 -25.22 35.19
N ASN A 243 25.77 -25.89 34.19
CA ASN A 243 25.73 -27.36 34.11
C ASN A 243 27.16 -27.94 34.04
N TYR A 244 28.05 -27.38 33.21
CA TYR A 244 29.45 -27.79 33.16
C TYR A 244 30.19 -27.57 34.52
N MET A 245 29.93 -26.45 35.18
CA MET A 245 30.57 -26.14 36.46
C MET A 245 30.09 -27.03 37.60
N ASN A 246 28.79 -27.37 37.64
CA ASN A 246 28.23 -28.33 38.59
C ASN A 246 28.87 -29.72 38.40
N LYS A 247 28.99 -30.18 37.15
CA LYS A 247 29.63 -31.46 36.81
C LYS A 247 31.10 -31.53 37.32
N ILE A 248 31.84 -30.42 37.18
CA ILE A 248 33.22 -30.33 37.71
C ILE A 248 33.22 -30.37 39.25
N LYS A 249 32.30 -29.71 39.93
CA LYS A 249 32.21 -29.74 41.40
C LYS A 249 31.87 -31.15 41.91
N GLU A 250 30.92 -31.82 41.29
CA GLU A 250 30.48 -33.17 41.64
C GLU A 250 31.56 -34.21 41.40
N SER A 251 32.40 -34.04 40.38
CA SER A 251 33.54 -34.94 40.11
C SER A 251 34.70 -34.81 41.07
N GLY A 252 34.70 -33.81 41.98
CA GLY A 252 35.79 -33.52 42.92
C GLY A 252 37.00 -32.79 42.29
N LYS A 253 37.08 -32.66 40.97
CA LYS A 253 38.24 -32.03 40.27
C LYS A 253 38.30 -30.50 40.45
N TYR A 254 37.33 -29.87 41.08
CA TYR A 254 37.32 -28.44 41.33
C TYR A 254 38.57 -27.96 42.06
N LYS A 255 39.06 -28.73 43.05
CA LYS A 255 40.23 -28.38 43.86
C LYS A 255 41.55 -28.40 43.09
N ASP A 256 41.64 -29.16 42.01
CA ASP A 256 42.81 -29.34 41.15
C ASP A 256 42.93 -28.29 40.06
N LEU A 257 41.93 -27.40 39.93
CA LEU A 257 41.90 -26.35 38.92
C LEU A 257 42.76 -25.16 39.30
N ASP A 258 43.27 -24.45 38.27
CA ASP A 258 43.91 -23.15 38.42
C ASP A 258 42.98 -22.20 39.21
N PRO A 259 43.51 -21.45 40.24
CA PRO A 259 42.71 -20.51 41.03
C PRO A 259 41.86 -19.53 40.19
N LYS A 260 42.37 -19.09 39.04
CA LYS A 260 41.64 -18.22 38.11
C LYS A 260 40.42 -18.89 37.49
N LEU A 261 40.42 -20.22 37.29
CA LEU A 261 39.27 -20.97 36.82
C LEU A 261 38.27 -21.21 37.95
N GLN A 262 38.75 -21.48 39.19
CA GLN A 262 37.91 -21.61 40.38
C GLN A 262 37.10 -20.33 40.61
N HIS A 263 37.75 -19.15 40.54
CA HIS A 263 37.07 -17.86 40.65
C HIS A 263 35.95 -17.67 39.64
N ILE A 264 36.17 -18.07 38.38
CA ILE A 264 35.12 -17.99 37.34
C ILE A 264 33.93 -18.91 37.64
N ILE A 265 34.23 -20.15 38.10
CA ILE A 265 33.19 -21.10 38.48
C ILE A 265 32.34 -20.53 39.64
N ASP A 266 32.97 -19.99 40.67
CA ASP A 266 32.26 -19.47 41.83
C ASP A 266 31.40 -18.27 41.52
N ILE A 267 31.89 -17.35 40.67
CA ILE A 267 31.11 -16.19 40.22
C ILE A 267 29.93 -16.61 39.35
N ARG A 268 30.13 -17.50 38.37
CA ARG A 268 29.02 -17.96 37.51
C ARG A 268 27.98 -18.73 38.32
N LEU A 269 28.35 -19.55 39.24
CA LEU A 269 27.40 -20.27 40.09
C LEU A 269 26.67 -19.34 41.09
N LYS A 270 27.29 -18.24 41.48
CA LYS A 270 26.65 -17.19 42.30
C LYS A 270 25.69 -16.33 41.49
N TYR A 271 26.07 -16.00 40.26
CA TYR A 271 25.30 -15.12 39.35
C TYR A 271 24.97 -15.87 38.06
N LYS A 272 23.99 -16.81 38.17
CA LYS A 272 23.68 -17.78 37.13
C LYS A 272 23.22 -17.15 35.82
N ASP A 273 22.48 -16.03 35.90
CA ASP A 273 21.82 -15.42 34.74
C ASP A 273 22.56 -14.21 34.15
N TYR A 274 23.73 -13.85 34.76
CA TYR A 274 24.49 -12.68 34.32
C TYR A 274 25.05 -12.88 32.90
N SER A 275 25.03 -11.80 32.10
CA SER A 275 25.76 -11.72 30.85
C SER A 275 27.27 -11.76 31.06
N LEU A 276 28.04 -12.00 30.00
CA LEU A 276 29.51 -11.96 30.10
C LEU A 276 30.05 -10.61 30.56
N LYS A 277 29.35 -9.50 30.27
CA LYS A 277 29.76 -8.16 30.77
C LYS A 277 29.55 -8.05 32.26
N GLU A 278 28.38 -8.39 32.74
CA GLU A 278 28.03 -8.35 34.14
C GLU A 278 28.92 -9.28 34.98
N LEU A 279 29.30 -10.44 34.41
CA LEU A 279 30.30 -11.33 35.06
C LEU A 279 31.68 -10.73 35.14
N CYS A 280 32.15 -9.98 34.14
CA CYS A 280 33.43 -9.26 34.24
C CYS A 280 33.39 -8.20 35.35
N ASP A 281 32.26 -7.47 35.44
CA ASP A 281 32.06 -6.45 36.48
C ASP A 281 32.01 -7.09 37.89
N ALA A 282 31.33 -8.23 38.04
CA ALA A 282 31.26 -9.02 39.25
C ALA A 282 32.62 -9.64 39.63
N TYR A 283 33.41 -10.06 38.64
CA TYR A 283 34.79 -10.56 38.86
C TYR A 283 35.69 -9.47 39.42
N PHE A 284 35.66 -8.27 38.81
CA PHE A 284 36.40 -7.12 39.29
C PHE A 284 36.01 -6.75 40.73
N SER A 285 34.71 -6.68 41.01
CA SER A 285 34.19 -6.35 42.34
C SER A 285 34.57 -7.36 43.40
N SER A 286 34.74 -8.64 43.04
CA SER A 286 35.05 -9.71 44.00
C SER A 286 36.53 -9.95 44.21
N TYR A 287 37.34 -9.75 43.18
CA TYR A 287 38.78 -10.13 43.21
C TYR A 287 39.74 -8.98 42.90
N GLY A 288 39.24 -7.78 42.54
CA GLY A 288 40.07 -6.61 42.26
C GLY A 288 40.90 -6.67 40.97
N GLU A 289 40.69 -7.71 40.12
CA GLU A 289 41.40 -7.90 38.87
C GLU A 289 40.49 -7.58 37.68
N GLU A 290 40.99 -6.81 36.72
CA GLU A 290 40.25 -6.57 35.46
C GLU A 290 40.30 -7.82 34.56
N LEU A 291 39.11 -8.22 34.07
CA LEU A 291 38.96 -9.32 33.14
C LEU A 291 38.19 -8.87 31.91
N SER A 292 38.81 -8.96 30.73
CA SER A 292 38.13 -8.66 29.46
C SER A 292 37.12 -9.75 29.09
N LYS A 293 36.09 -9.40 28.33
CA LYS A 293 35.10 -10.37 27.80
C LYS A 293 35.76 -11.52 27.05
N SER A 294 36.81 -11.23 26.27
CA SER A 294 37.56 -12.25 25.52
C SER A 294 38.33 -13.20 26.48
N GLY A 295 38.95 -12.65 27.49
CA GLY A 295 39.62 -13.42 28.53
C GLY A 295 38.67 -14.30 29.34
N LEU A 296 37.51 -13.76 29.72
CA LEU A 296 36.43 -14.53 30.35
C LEU A 296 35.94 -15.68 29.43
N LYS A 297 35.66 -15.38 28.19
CA LYS A 297 35.20 -16.41 27.21
C LYS A 297 36.24 -17.52 27.01
N HIS A 298 37.52 -17.17 26.93
CA HIS A 298 38.61 -18.17 26.82
C HIS A 298 38.62 -19.09 28.05
N ARG A 299 38.49 -18.54 29.27
CA ARG A 299 38.45 -19.34 30.51
C ARG A 299 37.19 -20.22 30.58
N LEU A 300 36.01 -19.71 30.16
CA LEU A 300 34.76 -20.50 30.08
C LEU A 300 34.90 -21.67 29.11
N ASN A 301 35.49 -21.47 27.93
CA ASN A 301 35.74 -22.54 26.97
C ASN A 301 36.70 -23.62 27.53
N LYS A 302 37.68 -23.19 28.35
CA LYS A 302 38.59 -24.13 29.04
C LYS A 302 37.82 -24.97 30.07
N ILE A 303 36.93 -24.36 30.84
CA ILE A 303 36.03 -25.04 31.80
C ILE A 303 35.12 -26.05 31.06
N GLU A 304 34.52 -25.65 29.95
CA GLU A 304 33.71 -26.54 29.11
C GLU A 304 34.50 -27.75 28.59
N SER A 305 35.71 -27.52 28.08
CA SER A 305 36.60 -28.61 27.64
C SER A 305 36.94 -29.60 28.77
N ILE A 306 37.18 -29.10 30.00
CA ILE A 306 37.43 -29.95 31.18
C ILE A 306 36.20 -30.75 31.55
N ALA A 307 35.02 -30.13 31.53
CA ALA A 307 33.75 -30.78 31.85
C ALA A 307 33.33 -31.83 30.79
N GLY A 308 33.72 -31.63 29.50
CA GLY A 308 33.50 -32.56 28.43
C GLY A 308 34.37 -33.84 28.52
N ASN A 309 35.47 -33.79 29.24
CA ASN A 309 36.37 -34.93 29.47
C ASN A 309 36.09 -35.65 30.81
N LEU A 310 34.99 -35.33 31.44
CA LEU A 310 34.46 -35.97 32.66
C LEU A 310 33.27 -36.86 32.33
#